data_6c6ce9c538f8b09ff07d6102ded30c22
#
_entry.id   6c6ce9c538f8b09ff07d6102ded30c22
#
_cell.length_a   1.000
_cell.length_b   1.000
_cell.length_c   1.000
_cell.angle_alpha   90.00
_cell.angle_beta   90.00
_cell.angle_gamma   90.00
#
_symmetry.space_group_name_H-M   'P 1'
#
loop_
_entity.id
_entity.type
_entity.pdbx_description
1 polymer ?
#
loop_
_entity_poly.entity_id
_entity_poly.type
_entity_poly.pdbx_seq_one_letter_code
_entity_poly.pdbx_strand_id
1 'polypeptide(L)'
;TEKTPKPLIKVGDKCIIDYNIDRLLSYGLNHISVTVNYLGDQIEEHFREERDGVKIVTVREPKYLGTIGSIKFVETFYNDTVLVMNSDLFTNIDFEDFFLHFCQHDADMSVAAVPYVVKVPYGVFNLEGREIKGVTEKPTISYYANAGIYLIKRKLLDLIPDDIFFNATDFMDKLIEQGYKVIRYPISGYWLDIGQHDELARAREMVKHLK
;
A
#
# COMPACT_ATOMS: atom_id res chain seq x y z
N THR A 1 5.90 18.45 -5.24
CA THR A 1 5.68 17.87 -3.89
C THR A 1 6.08 18.78 -2.74
N GLU A 2 6.85 19.84 -3.00
CA GLU A 2 7.22 20.80 -1.92
C GLU A 2 6.03 21.63 -1.39
N LYS A 3 4.99 21.82 -2.20
CA LYS A 3 3.82 22.66 -1.87
C LYS A 3 2.50 21.88 -1.79
N THR A 4 2.45 20.65 -2.30
CA THR A 4 1.25 19.83 -2.34
C THR A 4 1.59 18.41 -1.87
N PRO A 5 0.86 17.83 -0.90
CA PRO A 5 1.09 16.46 -0.48
C PRO A 5 0.80 15.50 -1.64
N LYS A 6 1.60 14.42 -1.76
CA LYS A 6 1.47 13.46 -2.86
C LYS A 6 0.04 12.95 -3.07
N PRO A 7 -0.74 12.61 -2.01
CA PRO A 7 -2.11 12.13 -2.18
C PRO A 7 -3.04 13.13 -2.88
N LEU A 8 -2.75 14.44 -2.80
CA LEU A 8 -3.51 15.50 -3.44
C LEU A 8 -3.01 15.89 -4.84
N ILE A 9 -2.04 15.15 -5.39
CA ILE A 9 -1.62 15.35 -6.79
C ILE A 9 -2.78 14.92 -7.71
N LYS A 10 -3.10 15.77 -8.69
CA LYS A 10 -4.17 15.50 -9.65
C LYS A 10 -3.74 14.54 -10.76
N VAL A 11 -4.62 13.56 -11.00
CA VAL A 11 -4.60 12.66 -12.16
C VAL A 11 -5.95 12.80 -12.87
N GLY A 12 -5.97 13.49 -14.01
CA GLY A 12 -7.22 13.94 -14.60
C GLY A 12 -7.92 14.97 -13.72
N ASP A 13 -9.18 14.76 -13.45
CA ASP A 13 -10.04 15.71 -12.71
C ASP A 13 -10.00 15.51 -11.18
N LYS A 14 -9.50 14.38 -10.70
CA LYS A 14 -9.48 14.00 -9.27
C LYS A 14 -8.06 13.92 -8.71
N CYS A 15 -7.92 14.05 -7.40
CA CYS A 15 -6.68 13.74 -6.69
C CYS A 15 -6.48 12.21 -6.61
N ILE A 16 -5.24 11.76 -6.43
CA ILE A 16 -4.93 10.32 -6.29
C ILE A 16 -5.73 9.70 -5.17
N ILE A 17 -5.73 10.33 -4.01
CA ILE A 17 -6.44 9.81 -2.84
C ILE A 17 -7.96 9.67 -3.10
N ASP A 18 -8.54 10.52 -3.96
CA ASP A 18 -9.96 10.45 -4.30
C ASP A 18 -10.31 9.17 -5.06
N TYR A 19 -9.43 8.72 -5.97
CA TYR A 19 -9.61 7.44 -6.66
C TYR A 19 -9.61 6.27 -5.68
N ASN A 20 -8.72 6.32 -4.69
CA ASN A 20 -8.64 5.28 -3.66
C ASN A 20 -9.89 5.28 -2.77
N ILE A 21 -10.31 6.46 -2.28
CA ILE A 21 -11.52 6.60 -1.45
C ILE A 21 -12.77 6.14 -2.21
N ASP A 22 -13.00 6.64 -3.44
CA ASP A 22 -14.15 6.27 -4.25
C ASP A 22 -14.20 4.75 -4.47
N ARG A 23 -13.04 4.14 -4.70
CA ARG A 23 -12.93 2.69 -4.86
C ARG A 23 -13.27 1.94 -3.57
N LEU A 24 -12.73 2.37 -2.43
CA LEU A 24 -13.06 1.77 -1.13
C LEU A 24 -14.57 1.87 -0.85
N LEU A 25 -15.18 3.04 -1.10
CA LEU A 25 -16.62 3.25 -0.95
C LEU A 25 -17.43 2.33 -1.88
N SER A 26 -16.97 2.09 -3.11
CA SER A 26 -17.65 1.19 -4.06
C SER A 26 -17.69 -0.28 -3.60
N TYR A 27 -16.76 -0.68 -2.71
CA TYR A 27 -16.78 -1.99 -2.03
C TYR A 27 -17.51 -1.96 -0.68
N GLY A 28 -18.17 -0.85 -0.32
CA GLY A 28 -18.91 -0.72 0.93
C GLY A 28 -18.03 -0.44 2.16
N LEU A 29 -16.78 -0.10 1.97
CA LEU A 29 -15.86 0.28 3.06
C LEU A 29 -16.13 1.73 3.46
N ASN A 30 -16.89 1.94 4.53
CA ASN A 30 -17.41 3.25 4.94
C ASN A 30 -16.80 3.79 6.25
N HIS A 31 -15.88 3.06 6.86
CA HIS A 31 -15.10 3.52 8.02
C HIS A 31 -13.65 3.73 7.57
N ILE A 32 -13.33 4.96 7.17
CA ILE A 32 -12.04 5.30 6.56
C ILE A 32 -11.33 6.35 7.41
N SER A 33 -10.09 6.05 7.81
CA SER A 33 -9.20 6.97 8.50
C SER A 33 -7.99 7.26 7.60
N VAL A 34 -7.60 8.53 7.51
CA VAL A 34 -6.41 8.98 6.78
C VAL A 34 -5.42 9.56 7.77
N THR A 35 -4.29 8.89 7.97
CA THR A 35 -3.22 9.41 8.84
C THR A 35 -2.45 10.50 8.10
N VAL A 36 -2.18 11.62 8.78
CA VAL A 36 -1.56 12.80 8.17
C VAL A 36 -0.41 13.34 9.02
N ASN A 37 0.64 13.84 8.35
CA ASN A 37 1.78 14.51 8.97
C ASN A 37 2.13 15.79 8.21
N TYR A 38 3.15 15.72 7.33
CA TYR A 38 3.61 16.85 6.53
C TYR A 38 2.52 17.37 5.59
N LEU A 39 2.27 18.68 5.62
CA LEU A 39 1.16 19.32 4.87
C LEU A 39 -0.22 18.73 5.20
N GLY A 40 -0.39 18.15 6.39
CA GLY A 40 -1.63 17.51 6.84
C GLY A 40 -2.85 18.44 6.77
N ASP A 41 -2.68 19.74 7.04
CA ASP A 41 -3.77 20.74 6.96
C ASP A 41 -4.46 20.74 5.59
N GLN A 42 -3.73 20.49 4.50
CA GLN A 42 -4.32 20.43 3.16
C GLN A 42 -5.18 19.16 2.98
N ILE A 43 -4.79 18.05 3.58
CA ILE A 43 -5.55 16.79 3.53
C ILE A 43 -6.78 16.88 4.44
N GLU A 44 -6.64 17.47 5.63
CA GLU A 44 -7.75 17.73 6.55
C GLU A 44 -8.80 18.65 5.91
N GLU A 45 -8.35 19.72 5.24
CA GLU A 45 -9.25 20.61 4.51
C GLU A 45 -9.96 19.89 3.35
N HIS A 46 -9.24 19.01 2.63
CA HIS A 46 -9.78 18.24 1.53
C HIS A 46 -10.91 17.27 1.97
N PHE A 47 -10.83 16.74 3.19
CA PHE A 47 -11.82 15.83 3.77
C PHE A 47 -12.72 16.50 4.83
N ARG A 48 -12.82 17.83 4.82
CA ARG A 48 -13.69 18.56 5.77
C ARG A 48 -15.16 18.18 5.63
N GLU A 49 -15.62 17.98 4.39
CA GLU A 49 -16.99 17.60 4.07
C GLU A 49 -17.10 16.08 3.87
N GLU A 50 -18.30 15.55 4.13
CA GLU A 50 -18.59 14.16 3.85
C GLU A 50 -18.56 13.87 2.35
N ARG A 51 -18.12 12.64 2.01
CA ARG A 51 -18.11 12.14 0.64
C ARG A 51 -19.10 10.98 0.54
N ASP A 52 -20.07 11.09 -0.35
CA ASP A 52 -21.16 10.10 -0.53
C ASP A 52 -21.84 9.69 0.80
N GLY A 53 -22.01 10.66 1.72
CA GLY A 53 -22.56 10.44 3.05
C GLY A 53 -21.62 9.75 4.04
N VAL A 54 -20.34 9.57 3.68
CA VAL A 54 -19.31 9.01 4.54
C VAL A 54 -18.33 10.09 4.97
N LYS A 55 -18.13 10.21 6.28
CA LYS A 55 -17.11 11.07 6.85
C LYS A 55 -15.75 10.37 6.83
N ILE A 56 -14.79 10.95 6.13
CA ILE A 56 -13.40 10.53 6.19
C ILE A 56 -12.76 11.15 7.43
N VAL A 57 -12.23 10.31 8.32
CA VAL A 57 -11.60 10.77 9.56
C VAL A 57 -10.11 11.01 9.29
N THR A 58 -9.63 12.24 9.48
CA THR A 58 -8.20 12.53 9.44
C THR A 58 -7.60 12.38 10.83
N VAL A 59 -6.46 11.67 10.91
CA VAL A 59 -5.76 11.37 12.15
C VAL A 59 -4.35 11.95 12.05
N ARG A 60 -4.09 13.02 12.83
CA ARG A 60 -2.78 13.69 12.81
C ARG A 60 -1.81 12.96 13.73
N GLU A 61 -0.71 12.49 13.14
CA GLU A 61 0.40 11.95 13.93
C GLU A 61 1.28 13.09 14.51
N PRO A 62 1.75 12.97 15.75
CA PRO A 62 2.53 14.03 16.39
C PRO A 62 3.92 14.22 15.80
N LYS A 63 4.46 13.19 15.18
CA LYS A 63 5.73 13.12 14.45
C LYS A 63 5.65 12.06 13.39
N TYR A 64 6.59 12.02 12.45
CA TYR A 64 6.62 10.96 11.44
C TYR A 64 6.92 9.58 12.08
N LEU A 65 5.97 8.68 11.97
CA LEU A 65 5.99 7.35 12.61
C LEU A 65 6.15 6.18 11.62
N GLY A 66 6.64 6.45 10.42
CA GLY A 66 6.79 5.44 9.38
C GLY A 66 5.48 5.13 8.65
N THR A 67 5.43 3.99 7.99
CA THR A 67 4.29 3.64 7.12
C THR A 67 3.13 2.96 7.85
N ILE A 68 3.31 2.53 9.12
CA ILE A 68 2.24 1.89 9.89
C ILE A 68 2.14 2.37 11.34
N GLY A 69 3.16 3.04 11.90
CA GLY A 69 3.16 3.45 13.31
C GLY A 69 2.00 4.38 13.68
N SER A 70 1.57 5.24 12.75
CA SER A 70 0.46 6.17 12.95
C SER A 70 -0.92 5.50 13.12
N ILE A 71 -1.06 4.21 12.76
CA ILE A 71 -2.33 3.48 12.95
C ILE A 71 -2.76 3.42 14.42
N LYS A 72 -1.82 3.53 15.35
CA LYS A 72 -2.07 3.54 16.80
C LYS A 72 -2.87 4.75 17.27
N PHE A 73 -2.95 5.81 16.49
CA PHE A 73 -3.74 7.01 16.77
C PHE A 73 -5.18 6.93 16.21
N VAL A 74 -5.52 5.86 15.48
CA VAL A 74 -6.89 5.60 15.08
C VAL A 74 -7.68 5.11 16.29
N GLU A 75 -8.68 5.89 16.72
CA GLU A 75 -9.42 5.62 17.96
C GLU A 75 -10.25 4.34 17.91
N THR A 76 -10.83 4.00 16.76
CA THR A 76 -11.79 2.90 16.67
C THR A 76 -11.63 2.10 15.38
N PHE A 77 -11.55 0.78 15.53
CA PHE A 77 -11.67 -0.19 14.46
C PHE A 77 -12.95 -1.02 14.67
N TYR A 78 -13.82 -1.02 13.69
CA TYR A 78 -15.14 -1.63 13.79
C TYR A 78 -15.17 -3.12 13.44
N ASN A 79 -14.15 -3.62 12.72
CA ASN A 79 -14.09 -4.99 12.23
C ASN A 79 -12.83 -5.71 12.73
N ASP A 80 -12.85 -7.04 12.66
CA ASP A 80 -11.73 -7.89 13.05
C ASP A 80 -10.59 -7.92 12.01
N THR A 81 -10.85 -7.42 10.83
CA THR A 81 -9.84 -7.24 9.76
C THR A 81 -9.76 -5.77 9.39
N VAL A 82 -8.54 -5.26 9.30
CA VAL A 82 -8.25 -3.87 8.92
C VAL A 82 -7.51 -3.87 7.59
N LEU A 83 -8.01 -3.06 6.65
CA LEU A 83 -7.31 -2.73 5.42
C LEU A 83 -6.43 -1.51 5.67
N VAL A 84 -5.14 -1.63 5.40
CA VAL A 84 -4.16 -0.54 5.46
C VAL A 84 -3.58 -0.36 4.07
N MET A 85 -3.49 0.89 3.59
CA MET A 85 -2.89 1.16 2.29
C MET A 85 -2.19 2.52 2.24
N ASN A 86 -1.17 2.61 1.39
CA ASN A 86 -0.54 3.89 1.09
C ASN A 86 -1.52 4.76 0.28
N SER A 87 -1.53 6.06 0.56
CA SER A 87 -2.49 7.01 -0.02
C SER A 87 -2.11 7.54 -1.40
N ASP A 88 -0.89 7.29 -1.86
CA ASP A 88 -0.33 7.76 -3.14
C ASP A 88 -0.28 6.67 -4.22
N LEU A 89 -1.06 5.62 -4.06
CA LEU A 89 -1.20 4.52 -5.01
C LEU A 89 -2.31 4.79 -6.03
N PHE A 90 -2.10 4.32 -7.26
CA PHE A 90 -3.12 4.26 -8.29
C PHE A 90 -3.27 2.82 -8.77
N THR A 91 -4.39 2.17 -8.43
CA THR A 91 -4.56 0.72 -8.63
C THR A 91 -6.02 0.34 -8.86
N ASN A 92 -6.23 -0.78 -9.54
CA ASN A 92 -7.53 -1.42 -9.68
C ASN A 92 -7.62 -2.77 -8.97
N ILE A 93 -6.85 -2.92 -7.88
CA ILE A 93 -6.95 -4.13 -7.04
C ILE A 93 -8.41 -4.49 -6.75
N ASP A 94 -8.73 -5.76 -6.83
CA ASP A 94 -10.03 -6.29 -6.40
C ASP A 94 -9.98 -6.54 -4.88
N PHE A 95 -10.62 -5.63 -4.12
CA PHE A 95 -10.62 -5.72 -2.65
C PHE A 95 -11.47 -6.89 -2.14
N GLU A 96 -12.51 -7.30 -2.86
CA GLU A 96 -13.33 -8.46 -2.49
C GLU A 96 -12.52 -9.75 -2.64
N ASP A 97 -11.89 -9.95 -3.81
CA ASP A 97 -11.04 -11.12 -4.05
C ASP A 97 -9.83 -11.14 -3.09
N PHE A 98 -9.24 -9.98 -2.80
CA PHE A 98 -8.17 -9.85 -1.82
C PHE A 98 -8.60 -10.30 -0.42
N PHE A 99 -9.81 -9.89 0.02
CA PHE A 99 -10.35 -10.28 1.31
C PHE A 99 -10.74 -11.77 1.34
N LEU A 100 -11.34 -12.28 0.27
CA LEU A 100 -11.66 -13.70 0.16
C LEU A 100 -10.40 -14.57 0.22
N HIS A 101 -9.35 -14.18 -0.50
CA HIS A 101 -8.06 -14.85 -0.44
C HIS A 101 -7.47 -14.85 0.97
N PHE A 102 -7.53 -13.72 1.68
CA PHE A 102 -7.10 -13.61 3.07
C PHE A 102 -7.84 -14.59 3.98
N CYS A 103 -9.16 -14.66 3.86
CA CYS A 103 -10.00 -15.56 4.64
C CYS A 103 -9.78 -17.04 4.30
N GLN A 104 -9.71 -17.39 3.02
CA GLN A 104 -9.50 -18.77 2.55
C GLN A 104 -8.19 -19.38 3.05
N HIS A 105 -7.17 -18.56 3.20
CA HIS A 105 -5.87 -18.99 3.70
C HIS A 105 -5.74 -18.90 5.22
N ASP A 106 -6.78 -18.45 5.93
CA ASP A 106 -6.71 -18.16 7.38
C ASP A 106 -5.42 -17.39 7.73
N ALA A 107 -5.15 -16.33 6.97
CA ALA A 107 -3.95 -15.54 7.15
C ALA A 107 -4.10 -14.58 8.34
N ASP A 108 -2.98 -14.26 8.99
CA ASP A 108 -2.92 -13.23 10.01
C ASP A 108 -2.65 -11.85 9.40
N MET A 109 -1.86 -11.83 8.32
CA MET A 109 -1.64 -10.66 7.45
C MET A 109 -1.55 -11.11 6.00
N SER A 110 -2.15 -10.36 5.08
CA SER A 110 -1.96 -10.53 3.64
C SER A 110 -1.44 -9.24 3.03
N VAL A 111 -0.42 -9.38 2.19
CA VAL A 111 0.27 -8.26 1.53
C VAL A 111 -0.02 -8.33 0.04
N ALA A 112 -0.62 -7.28 -0.49
CA ALA A 112 -0.75 -7.17 -1.94
C ALA A 112 0.65 -7.00 -2.57
N ALA A 113 0.92 -7.74 -3.63
CA ALA A 113 2.22 -7.78 -4.26
C ALA A 113 2.11 -7.67 -5.79
N VAL A 114 3.06 -6.98 -6.38
CA VAL A 114 3.15 -6.81 -7.84
C VAL A 114 4.38 -7.54 -8.38
N PRO A 115 4.29 -8.17 -9.55
CA PRO A 115 5.45 -8.75 -10.19
C PRO A 115 6.43 -7.65 -10.61
N TYR A 116 7.68 -7.82 -10.25
CA TYR A 116 8.79 -6.96 -10.66
C TYR A 116 9.82 -7.77 -11.42
N VAL A 117 10.00 -7.46 -12.69
CA VAL A 117 10.84 -8.24 -13.61
C VAL A 117 12.10 -7.46 -13.93
N VAL A 118 13.26 -8.06 -13.60
CA VAL A 118 14.59 -7.53 -13.95
C VAL A 118 15.17 -8.32 -15.08
N LYS A 119 15.43 -7.68 -16.22
CA LYS A 119 16.16 -8.26 -17.35
C LYS A 119 17.63 -7.85 -17.26
N VAL A 120 18.51 -8.83 -17.06
CA VAL A 120 19.96 -8.57 -17.06
C VAL A 120 20.46 -8.70 -18.49
N PRO A 121 21.02 -7.64 -19.12
CA PRO A 121 21.40 -7.68 -20.55
C PRO A 121 22.73 -8.41 -20.81
N TYR A 122 23.28 -9.09 -19.79
CA TYR A 122 24.59 -9.76 -19.83
C TYR A 122 24.49 -11.20 -19.35
N GLY A 123 25.49 -12.02 -19.67
CA GLY A 123 25.69 -13.31 -19.03
C GLY A 123 26.02 -13.13 -17.53
N VAL A 124 25.30 -13.85 -16.67
CA VAL A 124 25.49 -13.84 -15.22
C VAL A 124 26.20 -15.11 -14.79
N PHE A 125 27.30 -14.96 -14.06
CA PHE A 125 28.07 -16.10 -13.56
C PHE A 125 27.45 -16.68 -12.30
N ASN A 126 27.36 -18.00 -12.24
CA ASN A 126 27.12 -18.74 -11.01
C ASN A 126 28.47 -19.01 -10.36
N LEU A 127 28.70 -18.45 -9.17
CA LEU A 127 30.01 -18.49 -8.49
C LEU A 127 29.99 -19.41 -7.28
N GLU A 128 31.07 -20.11 -7.07
CA GLU A 128 31.43 -20.76 -5.80
C GLU A 128 32.82 -20.25 -5.37
N GLY A 129 32.84 -19.35 -4.41
CA GLY A 129 34.03 -18.57 -4.08
C GLY A 129 34.50 -17.72 -5.28
N ARG A 130 35.68 -18.07 -5.84
CA ARG A 130 36.23 -17.39 -7.03
C ARG A 130 36.04 -18.20 -8.33
N GLU A 131 35.52 -19.41 -8.23
CA GLU A 131 35.32 -20.29 -9.39
C GLU A 131 33.98 -20.03 -10.06
N ILE A 132 34.01 -19.98 -11.39
CA ILE A 132 32.80 -19.92 -12.23
C ILE A 132 32.28 -21.36 -12.39
N LYS A 133 31.09 -21.66 -11.89
CA LYS A 133 30.44 -22.97 -11.99
C LYS A 133 29.43 -23.04 -13.13
N GLY A 134 29.08 -21.88 -13.71
CA GLY A 134 28.17 -21.81 -14.85
C GLY A 134 27.90 -20.37 -15.27
N VAL A 135 27.21 -20.23 -16.41
CA VAL A 135 26.77 -18.94 -16.95
C VAL A 135 25.31 -19.05 -17.33
N THR A 136 24.51 -18.06 -16.94
CA THR A 136 23.13 -17.90 -17.39
C THR A 136 23.09 -16.68 -18.31
N GLU A 137 22.83 -16.91 -19.60
CA GLU A 137 22.82 -15.82 -20.59
C GLU A 137 21.55 -15.00 -20.50
N LYS A 138 21.71 -13.67 -20.33
CA LYS A 138 20.61 -12.68 -20.27
C LYS A 138 19.42 -13.11 -19.41
N PRO A 139 19.63 -13.47 -18.14
CA PRO A 139 18.55 -13.98 -17.32
C PRO A 139 17.46 -12.93 -17.09
N THR A 140 16.22 -13.43 -16.99
CA THR A 140 15.08 -12.66 -16.51
C THR A 140 14.77 -13.13 -15.10
N ILE A 141 14.86 -12.24 -14.15
CA ILE A 141 14.62 -12.53 -12.73
C ILE A 141 13.29 -11.87 -12.34
N SER A 142 12.38 -12.67 -11.79
CA SER A 142 11.07 -12.18 -11.33
C SER A 142 11.02 -12.14 -9.81
N TYR A 143 10.67 -11.00 -9.29
CA TYR A 143 10.41 -10.76 -7.87
C TYR A 143 8.94 -10.39 -7.66
N TYR A 144 8.50 -10.42 -6.41
CA TYR A 144 7.25 -9.80 -5.99
C TYR A 144 7.58 -8.63 -5.08
N ALA A 145 7.23 -7.43 -5.53
CA ALA A 145 7.40 -6.22 -4.74
C ALA A 145 6.16 -5.95 -3.88
N ASN A 146 6.37 -5.41 -2.69
CA ASN A 146 5.33 -4.96 -1.79
C ASN A 146 4.56 -3.80 -2.44
N ALA A 147 3.24 -3.97 -2.58
CA ALA A 147 2.38 -2.98 -3.20
C ALA A 147 1.86 -1.90 -2.25
N GLY A 148 2.21 -1.94 -0.96
CA GLY A 148 1.75 -0.96 0.03
C GLY A 148 0.26 -1.09 0.38
N ILE A 149 -0.32 -2.27 0.25
CA ILE A 149 -1.71 -2.57 0.60
C ILE A 149 -1.75 -3.86 1.41
N TYR A 150 -2.41 -3.82 2.56
CA TYR A 150 -2.36 -4.89 3.56
C TYR A 150 -3.74 -5.18 4.13
N LEU A 151 -4.05 -6.47 4.34
CA LEU A 151 -5.12 -6.92 5.23
C LEU A 151 -4.49 -7.51 6.49
N ILE A 152 -4.94 -7.07 7.66
CA ILE A 152 -4.35 -7.41 8.95
C ILE A 152 -5.45 -7.76 9.93
N LYS A 153 -5.32 -8.89 10.65
CA LYS A 153 -6.21 -9.17 11.80
C LYS A 153 -6.03 -8.06 12.85
N ARG A 154 -7.10 -7.36 13.21
CA ARG A 154 -7.09 -6.21 14.13
C ARG A 154 -6.30 -6.46 15.40
N LYS A 155 -6.44 -7.63 16.02
CA LYS A 155 -5.71 -8.01 17.24
C LYS A 155 -4.19 -7.90 17.14
N LEU A 156 -3.63 -7.93 15.93
CA LEU A 156 -2.18 -7.83 15.72
C LEU A 156 -1.69 -6.37 15.74
N LEU A 157 -2.57 -5.40 15.60
CA LEU A 157 -2.20 -3.99 15.68
C LEU A 157 -1.66 -3.61 17.06
N ASP A 158 -2.00 -4.39 18.12
CA ASP A 158 -1.46 -4.20 19.46
C ASP A 158 0.05 -4.52 19.54
N LEU A 159 0.59 -5.26 18.57
CA LEU A 159 2.02 -5.54 18.46
C LEU A 159 2.82 -4.37 17.88
N ILE A 160 2.16 -3.37 17.28
CA ILE A 160 2.80 -2.15 16.81
C ILE A 160 3.19 -1.32 18.02
N PRO A 161 4.46 -0.89 18.16
CA PRO A 161 4.90 -0.11 19.31
C PRO A 161 4.24 1.28 19.31
N ASP A 162 4.00 1.80 20.52
CA ASP A 162 3.42 3.14 20.70
C ASP A 162 4.50 4.21 20.48
N ASP A 163 4.15 5.27 19.75
CA ASP A 163 4.96 6.48 19.55
C ASP A 163 6.40 6.24 19.07
N ILE A 164 6.61 5.16 18.28
CA ILE A 164 7.90 4.80 17.69
C ILE A 164 7.75 4.73 16.16
N PHE A 165 8.79 5.19 15.45
CA PHE A 165 8.89 4.99 14.00
C PHE A 165 8.86 3.50 13.68
N PHE A 166 7.87 3.08 12.87
CA PHE A 166 7.66 1.69 12.54
C PHE A 166 7.08 1.55 11.13
N ASN A 167 7.76 0.79 10.28
CA ASN A 167 7.28 0.53 8.92
C ASN A 167 6.44 -0.73 8.84
N ALA A 168 5.62 -0.83 7.82
CA ALA A 168 4.86 -2.04 7.53
C ALA A 168 5.77 -3.25 7.25
N THR A 169 6.97 -3.03 6.72
CA THR A 169 7.99 -4.07 6.55
C THR A 169 8.52 -4.59 7.88
N ASP A 170 8.83 -3.68 8.81
CA ASP A 170 9.30 -4.05 10.16
C ASP A 170 8.20 -4.83 10.91
N PHE A 171 6.93 -4.45 10.67
CA PHE A 171 5.78 -5.16 11.22
C PHE A 171 5.64 -6.58 10.63
N MET A 172 5.80 -6.72 9.30
CA MET A 172 5.81 -8.04 8.66
C MET A 172 6.89 -8.96 9.24
N ASP A 173 8.12 -8.46 9.34
CA ASP A 173 9.25 -9.23 9.90
C ASP A 173 8.94 -9.67 11.32
N LYS A 174 8.43 -8.77 12.16
CA LYS A 174 8.00 -9.09 13.54
C LYS A 174 6.93 -10.18 13.58
N LEU A 175 5.93 -10.11 12.70
CA LEU A 175 4.88 -11.14 12.65
C LEU A 175 5.45 -12.50 12.21
N ILE A 176 6.32 -12.53 11.21
CA ILE A 176 6.98 -13.75 10.72
C ILE A 176 7.84 -14.38 11.83
N GLU A 177 8.65 -13.58 12.53
CA GLU A 177 9.49 -14.02 13.64
C GLU A 177 8.67 -14.63 14.80
N GLN A 178 7.45 -14.12 15.01
CA GLN A 178 6.53 -14.62 16.03
C GLN A 178 5.67 -15.81 15.55
N GLY A 179 5.88 -16.28 14.33
CA GLY A 179 5.19 -17.45 13.79
C GLY A 179 3.78 -17.17 13.25
N TYR A 180 3.39 -15.91 13.07
CA TYR A 180 2.12 -15.56 12.42
C TYR A 180 2.16 -15.84 10.92
N LYS A 181 1.00 -16.15 10.36
CA LYS A 181 0.86 -16.48 8.95
C LYS A 181 0.73 -15.21 8.09
N VAL A 182 1.85 -14.81 7.51
CA VAL A 182 1.92 -13.70 6.55
C VAL A 182 1.95 -14.27 5.14
N ILE A 183 1.01 -13.85 4.29
CA ILE A 183 0.91 -14.32 2.90
C ILE A 183 0.95 -13.15 1.92
N ARG A 184 1.27 -13.45 0.65
CA ARG A 184 1.15 -12.48 -0.43
C ARG A 184 -0.13 -12.70 -1.22
N TYR A 185 -0.68 -11.61 -1.77
CA TYR A 185 -1.75 -11.61 -2.77
C TYR A 185 -1.24 -10.96 -4.05
N PRO A 186 -1.19 -11.66 -5.19
CA PRO A 186 -0.71 -11.09 -6.44
C PRO A 186 -1.76 -10.16 -7.07
N ILE A 187 -1.43 -8.90 -7.30
CA ILE A 187 -2.28 -7.97 -8.06
C ILE A 187 -2.21 -8.36 -9.53
N SER A 188 -3.36 -8.66 -10.13
CA SER A 188 -3.49 -8.98 -11.56
C SER A 188 -3.76 -7.76 -12.43
N GLY A 189 -4.18 -6.65 -11.84
CA GLY A 189 -4.50 -5.40 -12.52
C GLY A 189 -3.31 -4.43 -12.63
N TYR A 190 -3.62 -3.15 -12.77
CA TYR A 190 -2.60 -2.12 -12.71
C TYR A 190 -2.33 -1.67 -11.26
N TRP A 191 -1.09 -1.30 -11.03
CA TRP A 191 -0.61 -0.70 -9.79
C TRP A 191 0.53 0.27 -10.12
N LEU A 192 0.41 1.52 -9.66
CA LEU A 192 1.38 2.58 -9.85
C LEU A 192 1.61 3.29 -8.52
N ASP A 193 2.88 3.51 -8.17
CA ASP A 193 3.30 4.39 -7.08
C ASP A 193 3.58 5.78 -7.65
N ILE A 194 2.67 6.73 -7.38
CA ILE A 194 2.72 8.09 -7.94
C ILE A 194 3.87 8.94 -7.36
N GLY A 195 4.66 8.37 -6.44
CA GLY A 195 5.89 8.98 -5.96
C GLY A 195 6.95 9.24 -7.04
N GLN A 196 6.87 8.55 -8.19
CA GLN A 196 7.77 8.69 -9.33
C GLN A 196 7.15 9.49 -10.47
N HIS A 197 7.92 10.39 -11.10
CA HIS A 197 7.41 11.26 -12.18
C HIS A 197 6.87 10.47 -13.38
N ASP A 198 7.56 9.39 -13.76
CA ASP A 198 7.16 8.55 -14.90
C ASP A 198 5.83 7.84 -14.62
N GLU A 199 5.60 7.38 -13.38
CA GLU A 199 4.37 6.72 -12.97
C GLU A 199 3.18 7.70 -12.93
N LEU A 200 3.40 8.96 -12.56
CA LEU A 200 2.39 10.00 -12.65
C LEU A 200 1.96 10.26 -14.11
N ALA A 201 2.91 10.28 -15.03
CA ALA A 201 2.60 10.45 -16.46
C ALA A 201 1.77 9.27 -16.99
N ARG A 202 2.14 8.04 -16.61
CA ARG A 202 1.39 6.81 -16.94
C ARG A 202 -0.02 6.83 -16.37
N ALA A 203 -0.19 7.20 -15.09
CA ALA A 203 -1.51 7.30 -14.47
C ALA A 203 -2.41 8.31 -15.21
N ARG A 204 -1.87 9.47 -15.59
CA ARG A 204 -2.61 10.50 -16.37
C ARG A 204 -3.06 9.99 -17.72
N GLU A 205 -2.25 9.18 -18.39
CA GLU A 205 -2.63 8.57 -19.66
C GLU A 205 -3.73 7.53 -19.49
N MET A 206 -3.58 6.67 -18.47
CA MET A 206 -4.57 5.63 -18.18
C MET A 206 -5.95 6.19 -17.86
N VAL A 207 -6.05 7.27 -17.08
CA VAL A 207 -7.34 7.88 -16.72
C VAL A 207 -8.12 8.38 -17.94
N LYS A 208 -7.47 8.76 -19.04
CA LYS A 208 -8.16 9.13 -20.28
C LYS A 208 -8.96 7.99 -20.90
N HIS A 209 -8.59 6.75 -20.58
CA HIS A 209 -9.20 5.53 -21.11
C HIS A 209 -10.11 4.80 -20.10
N LEU A 210 -10.19 5.29 -18.85
CA LEU A 210 -11.05 4.73 -17.79
C LEU A 210 -12.48 5.32 -17.77
N LYS A 211 -12.92 5.97 -18.86
CA LYS A 211 -14.27 6.53 -19.00
C LYS A 211 -15.29 5.47 -19.32
#